data_1b86d33b256289241875621bc1c796ba
#
_entry.id   1b86d33b256289241875621bc1c796ba
#
_cell.length_a   1.000
_cell.length_b   1.000
_cell.length_c   1.000
_cell.angle_alpha   90.00
_cell.angle_beta   90.00
_cell.angle_gamma   90.00
#
_symmetry.space_group_name_H-M   'P 1'
#
loop_
_entity.id
_entity.type
_entity.pdbx_description
1 polymer ?
#
loop_
_entity_poly.entity_id
_entity_poly.type
_entity_poly.pdbx_seq_one_letter_code
_entity_poly.pdbx_strand_id
1 'polypeptide(L)'
;MEHYLLIGPTDLTATLAPDKEHQWHYAAPGKVAALLAKLAPKPKLKPKAAASQPAQLAAKPKTKPQPPLRSFMGAYFAACPTDADLRALYRFVDSYRVTCAPSVLADATSPLAQAYFKGKVVRPLSLTEWPAIVNWLQTRLFDHQGGGKIDPSMFEVAPGYRGSLEFNGFLAVELSGDFGTDFQPVGTYRWGAYIDPHKLLKIWPEYSHSAGVELRMVVYEAPPGNAYDFSKRLVFDEAQMVDQVPINDTLAAGNLCVTFEAKGQGWLSLGNVHFRWSRYEMGEFLPGGGRIVDHDRREVNYYFSPADLKPPLNVYFSAYRMPEGFEAYYMMRSFGAPFLLFADPRIEGTGFYLGSPEFEAQIKDRILQCLKALGFNRHQLNMSGISAGTFGAMYYGSQLGAHSIIVGKPLANLGDVAQREQSVRYGTFPTSLDVINLHTSRAVQKAGRKAMVKALNARFWETFDQTNLDATALMLTYMRQDDYDDKTYHDLLVHLAQTGKHPYVIGRGLDGHHNDGFNETATWLKKQFWTVMERDFDRRKR
;
A
#
# COMPACT_ATOMS: atom_id res chain seq x y z
N MET A 1 2.57 -10.35 19.59
CA MET A 1 1.45 -10.10 20.52
C MET A 1 0.85 -8.75 20.16
N GLU A 2 -0.41 -8.74 19.81
CA GLU A 2 -1.19 -7.56 19.44
C GLU A 2 -1.91 -7.01 20.66
N HIS A 3 -1.91 -5.71 20.82
CA HIS A 3 -2.50 -5.04 21.98
C HIS A 3 -3.79 -4.33 21.61
N TYR A 4 -4.86 -4.57 22.37
CA TYR A 4 -6.17 -3.94 22.22
C TYR A 4 -6.56 -3.18 23.49
N LEU A 5 -7.41 -2.16 23.37
CA LEU A 5 -7.84 -1.30 24.48
C LEU A 5 -9.36 -1.24 24.58
N LEU A 6 -9.88 -1.49 25.78
CA LEU A 6 -11.25 -1.19 26.16
C LEU A 6 -11.27 0.06 27.05
N ILE A 7 -12.10 1.05 26.70
CA ILE A 7 -12.42 2.17 27.58
C ILE A 7 -13.92 2.10 27.90
N GLY A 8 -14.27 1.97 29.19
CA GLY A 8 -15.65 1.83 29.58
C GLY A 8 -15.84 1.86 31.10
N PRO A 9 -17.10 1.82 31.59
CA PRO A 9 -17.40 1.84 33.02
C PRO A 9 -17.03 0.52 33.71
N THR A 10 -16.97 -0.59 32.98
CA THR A 10 -16.74 -1.93 33.50
C THR A 10 -15.61 -2.61 32.77
N ASP A 11 -14.75 -3.33 33.48
CA ASP A 11 -13.68 -4.15 32.91
C ASP A 11 -14.25 -5.49 32.39
N LEU A 12 -14.56 -5.53 31.09
CA LEU A 12 -14.97 -6.76 30.41
C LEU A 12 -13.79 -7.61 29.96
N THR A 13 -12.57 -7.08 29.99
CA THR A 13 -11.39 -7.84 29.53
C THR A 13 -11.05 -9.01 30.44
N ALA A 14 -11.45 -8.95 31.71
CA ALA A 14 -11.27 -10.01 32.69
C ALA A 14 -12.09 -11.29 32.35
N THR A 15 -13.08 -11.19 31.47
CA THR A 15 -13.90 -12.36 31.03
C THR A 15 -13.29 -13.11 29.86
N LEU A 16 -12.23 -12.58 29.24
CA LEU A 16 -11.59 -13.21 28.09
C LEU A 16 -10.65 -14.33 28.53
N ALA A 17 -10.68 -15.43 27.77
CA ALA A 17 -9.69 -16.49 27.93
C ALA A 17 -8.28 -15.95 27.58
N PRO A 18 -7.23 -16.48 28.26
CA PRO A 18 -5.85 -16.14 27.92
C PRO A 18 -5.55 -16.48 26.45
N ASP A 19 -5.00 -15.51 25.73
CA ASP A 19 -4.61 -15.63 24.33
C ASP A 19 -3.12 -15.31 24.18
N LYS A 20 -2.38 -16.08 23.37
CA LYS A 20 -0.95 -15.89 23.12
C LYS A 20 -0.69 -14.81 22.06
N GLU A 21 -1.65 -14.52 21.23
CA GLU A 21 -1.53 -13.58 20.13
C GLU A 21 -2.07 -12.18 20.48
N HIS A 22 -3.11 -12.11 21.32
CA HIS A 22 -3.83 -10.89 21.64
C HIS A 22 -3.79 -10.57 23.13
N GLN A 23 -3.48 -9.32 23.46
CA GLN A 23 -3.51 -8.81 24.83
C GLN A 23 -4.48 -7.64 24.93
N TRP A 24 -5.47 -7.79 25.80
CA TRP A 24 -6.45 -6.75 26.09
C TRP A 24 -6.05 -5.94 27.32
N HIS A 25 -6.29 -4.63 27.22
CA HIS A 25 -6.06 -3.67 28.29
C HIS A 25 -7.35 -2.91 28.57
N TYR A 26 -7.57 -2.58 29.82
CA TYR A 26 -8.73 -1.83 30.27
C TYR A 26 -8.35 -0.52 30.94
N ALA A 27 -9.13 0.53 30.68
CA ALA A 27 -9.12 1.78 31.42
C ALA A 27 -10.54 2.31 31.61
N ALA A 28 -10.90 2.70 32.83
CA ALA A 28 -12.09 3.53 33.03
C ALA A 28 -11.85 4.94 32.43
N PRO A 29 -12.89 5.69 32.03
CA PRO A 29 -12.77 7.09 31.65
C PRO A 29 -12.01 7.89 32.72
N GLY A 30 -11.05 8.72 32.28
CA GLY A 30 -10.14 9.47 33.15
C GLY A 30 -8.92 8.70 33.66
N LYS A 31 -8.71 7.43 33.25
CA LYS A 31 -7.60 6.59 33.73
C LYS A 31 -6.62 6.12 32.63
N VAL A 32 -6.81 6.54 31.39
CA VAL A 32 -5.97 6.11 30.26
C VAL A 32 -4.51 6.52 30.45
N ALA A 33 -4.23 7.74 30.94
CA ALA A 33 -2.86 8.20 31.17
C ALA A 33 -2.13 7.32 32.20
N ALA A 34 -2.82 6.88 33.26
CA ALA A 34 -2.28 5.98 34.27
C ALA A 34 -1.98 4.58 33.72
N LEU A 35 -2.84 4.06 32.82
CA LEU A 35 -2.61 2.81 32.11
C LEU A 35 -1.36 2.93 31.22
N LEU A 36 -1.29 3.96 30.38
CA LEU A 36 -0.17 4.17 29.46
C LEU A 36 1.16 4.33 30.20
N ALA A 37 1.17 4.99 31.36
CA ALA A 37 2.38 5.10 32.19
C ALA A 37 2.89 3.74 32.70
N LYS A 38 1.99 2.76 32.94
CA LYS A 38 2.37 1.38 33.31
C LYS A 38 2.93 0.59 32.13
N LEU A 39 2.43 0.87 30.90
CA LEU A 39 2.80 0.17 29.67
C LEU A 39 4.00 0.82 28.96
N ALA A 40 4.35 2.07 29.33
CA ALA A 40 5.46 2.80 28.73
C ALA A 40 6.81 2.18 29.12
N PRO A 41 7.84 2.28 28.23
CA PRO A 41 9.17 1.84 28.60
C PRO A 41 9.69 2.66 29.77
N LYS A 42 10.13 1.98 30.82
CA LYS A 42 10.89 2.66 31.89
C LYS A 42 12.12 3.32 31.25
N PRO A 43 12.42 4.60 31.49
CA PRO A 43 13.59 5.25 30.95
C PRO A 43 14.82 4.44 31.36
N LYS A 44 15.62 4.00 30.38
CA LYS A 44 16.92 3.39 30.66
C LYS A 44 17.77 4.44 31.34
N LEU A 45 17.95 4.34 32.64
CA LEU A 45 19.00 5.05 33.34
C LEU A 45 20.31 4.68 32.64
N LYS A 46 20.99 5.65 32.02
CA LYS A 46 22.36 5.45 31.54
C LYS A 46 23.16 4.94 32.72
N PRO A 47 23.83 3.79 32.66
CA PRO A 47 24.71 3.38 33.72
C PRO A 47 25.76 4.45 33.87
N LYS A 48 25.85 5.04 35.08
CA LYS A 48 27.03 5.82 35.48
C LYS A 48 28.22 4.88 35.26
N ALA A 49 29.21 5.36 34.51
CA ALA A 49 30.46 4.62 34.33
C ALA A 49 31.01 4.26 35.70
N ALA A 50 30.89 2.98 36.08
CA ALA A 50 31.49 2.41 37.26
C ALA A 50 32.72 1.63 36.82
N ALA A 51 33.81 1.90 37.49
CA ALA A 51 35.12 1.31 37.32
C ALA A 51 35.06 -0.24 37.32
N SER A 52 35.94 -0.81 36.54
CA SER A 52 36.23 -2.22 36.33
C SER A 52 36.26 -3.04 37.63
N GLN A 53 35.36 -4.00 37.78
CA GLN A 53 35.56 -5.21 38.61
C GLN A 53 35.18 -6.46 37.79
N PRO A 54 35.86 -7.60 38.05
CA PRO A 54 35.76 -8.80 37.20
C PRO A 54 34.38 -9.49 37.34
N ALA A 55 33.87 -9.96 36.21
CA ALA A 55 32.57 -10.58 36.04
C ALA A 55 32.44 -11.89 36.86
N GLN A 56 31.62 -11.86 37.90
CA GLN A 56 30.98 -13.08 38.40
C GLN A 56 29.78 -13.41 37.51
N LEU A 57 29.68 -14.69 37.13
CA LEU A 57 28.57 -15.26 36.36
C LEU A 57 27.24 -15.05 37.08
N ALA A 58 26.55 -13.98 36.72
CA ALA A 58 25.17 -13.74 37.15
C ALA A 58 24.23 -14.65 36.37
N ALA A 59 23.37 -15.38 37.07
CA ALA A 59 22.32 -16.21 36.52
C ALA A 59 21.45 -15.44 35.53
N LYS A 60 21.21 -16.01 34.33
CA LYS A 60 20.35 -15.42 33.30
C LYS A 60 18.96 -15.13 33.87
N PRO A 61 18.42 -13.93 33.70
CA PRO A 61 17.04 -13.62 34.10
C PRO A 61 16.08 -14.53 33.36
N LYS A 62 15.18 -15.18 34.07
CA LYS A 62 14.27 -16.23 33.58
C LYS A 62 13.13 -15.71 32.69
N THR A 63 13.01 -14.41 32.47
CA THR A 63 12.00 -13.82 31.55
C THR A 63 12.60 -12.63 30.82
N LYS A 64 12.55 -12.67 29.47
CA LYS A 64 12.86 -11.47 28.68
C LYS A 64 11.81 -10.40 28.99
N PRO A 65 12.22 -9.16 29.31
CA PRO A 65 11.26 -8.07 29.52
C PRO A 65 10.42 -7.91 28.26
N GLN A 66 9.10 -7.81 28.41
CA GLN A 66 8.21 -7.52 27.29
C GLN A 66 8.63 -6.21 26.62
N PRO A 67 8.64 -6.14 25.28
CA PRO A 67 8.92 -4.91 24.58
C PRO A 67 7.86 -3.85 24.96
N PRO A 68 8.25 -2.58 25.08
CA PRO A 68 7.31 -1.53 25.43
C PRO A 68 6.20 -1.39 24.39
N LEU A 69 4.99 -1.08 24.84
CA LEU A 69 3.85 -0.80 24.00
C LEU A 69 4.18 0.33 23.01
N ARG A 70 4.06 0.06 21.72
CA ARG A 70 4.24 1.07 20.66
C ARG A 70 2.91 1.67 20.21
N SER A 71 1.89 0.83 20.04
CA SER A 71 0.54 1.22 19.67
C SER A 71 -0.44 0.09 19.97
N PHE A 72 -1.71 0.46 20.13
CA PHE A 72 -2.82 -0.50 20.14
C PHE A 72 -3.22 -0.84 18.70
N MET A 73 -3.50 -2.11 18.43
CA MET A 73 -4.04 -2.57 17.15
C MET A 73 -5.47 -2.12 16.97
N GLY A 74 -6.25 -2.08 18.04
CA GLY A 74 -7.62 -1.60 18.06
C GLY A 74 -8.00 -1.05 19.42
N ALA A 75 -8.96 -0.11 19.45
CA ALA A 75 -9.57 0.39 20.66
C ALA A 75 -11.09 0.39 20.53
N TYR A 76 -11.80 -0.04 21.58
CA TYR A 76 -13.25 0.06 21.71
C TYR A 76 -13.61 0.99 22.86
N PHE A 77 -14.44 1.99 22.57
CA PHE A 77 -14.97 2.92 23.57
C PHE A 77 -16.42 2.53 23.91
N ALA A 78 -16.62 1.87 25.04
CA ALA A 78 -17.93 1.57 25.59
C ALA A 78 -18.55 2.78 26.33
N ALA A 79 -17.72 3.77 26.71
CA ALA A 79 -18.12 5.07 27.22
C ALA A 79 -17.21 6.15 26.63
N CYS A 80 -17.68 7.41 26.62
CA CYS A 80 -16.91 8.54 26.08
C CYS A 80 -15.67 8.80 26.93
N PRO A 81 -14.44 8.75 26.35
CA PRO A 81 -13.22 9.10 27.04
C PRO A 81 -13.19 10.60 27.36
N THR A 82 -12.50 10.97 28.43
CA THR A 82 -12.27 12.40 28.73
C THR A 82 -11.30 13.02 27.73
N ASP A 83 -11.29 14.35 27.63
CA ASP A 83 -10.31 15.08 26.80
C ASP A 83 -8.86 14.75 27.17
N ALA A 84 -8.58 14.50 28.47
CA ALA A 84 -7.26 14.09 28.94
C ALA A 84 -6.89 12.69 28.42
N ASP A 85 -7.84 11.75 28.41
CA ASP A 85 -7.64 10.41 27.86
C ASP A 85 -7.36 10.47 26.35
N LEU A 86 -8.14 11.25 25.60
CA LEU A 86 -7.99 11.39 24.16
C LEU A 86 -6.62 11.99 23.79
N ARG A 87 -6.14 13.00 24.55
CA ARG A 87 -4.78 13.54 24.36
C ARG A 87 -3.70 12.50 24.65
N ALA A 88 -3.85 11.74 25.72
CA ALA A 88 -2.88 10.69 26.09
C ALA A 88 -2.85 9.58 25.04
N LEU A 89 -4.02 9.16 24.54
CA LEU A 89 -4.19 8.05 23.60
C LEU A 89 -3.77 8.41 22.17
N TYR A 90 -3.70 9.70 21.82
CA TYR A 90 -3.59 10.16 20.44
C TYR A 90 -2.48 9.47 19.63
N ARG A 91 -1.30 9.23 20.23
CA ARG A 91 -0.13 8.60 19.58
C ARG A 91 -0.13 7.08 19.63
N PHE A 92 -0.99 6.50 20.45
CA PHE A 92 -1.03 5.06 20.71
C PHE A 92 -2.07 4.32 19.86
N VAL A 93 -2.93 5.04 19.15
CA VAL A 93 -3.92 4.45 18.23
C VAL A 93 -3.92 5.20 16.92
N ASP A 94 -3.86 4.48 15.82
CA ASP A 94 -3.89 5.07 14.48
C ASP A 94 -5.32 5.34 14.00
N SER A 95 -5.46 6.08 12.90
CA SER A 95 -6.75 6.30 12.24
C SER A 95 -7.35 4.96 11.81
N TYR A 96 -8.68 4.87 11.85
CA TYR A 96 -9.50 3.67 11.57
C TYR A 96 -9.36 2.52 12.56
N ARG A 97 -8.59 2.69 13.63
CA ARG A 97 -8.37 1.64 14.65
C ARG A 97 -9.16 1.90 15.93
N VAL A 98 -10.09 2.84 15.89
CA VAL A 98 -10.98 3.16 17.01
C VAL A 98 -12.42 2.89 16.61
N THR A 99 -13.10 2.12 17.44
CA THR A 99 -14.54 1.87 17.34
C THR A 99 -15.21 2.21 18.65
N CYS A 100 -16.52 2.43 18.65
CA CYS A 100 -17.23 2.81 19.87
C CYS A 100 -18.67 2.29 19.87
N ALA A 101 -19.29 2.27 21.05
CA ALA A 101 -20.73 2.13 21.16
C ALA A 101 -21.43 3.35 20.50
N PRO A 102 -22.59 3.17 19.85
CA PRO A 102 -23.27 4.28 19.15
C PRO A 102 -23.55 5.50 20.03
N SER A 103 -23.88 5.32 21.31
CA SER A 103 -24.11 6.41 22.28
C SER A 103 -22.88 7.31 22.47
N VAL A 104 -21.67 6.77 22.36
CA VAL A 104 -20.42 7.51 22.55
C VAL A 104 -20.22 8.63 21.53
N LEU A 105 -20.75 8.46 20.31
CA LEU A 105 -20.72 9.52 19.30
C LEU A 105 -21.54 10.74 19.70
N ALA A 106 -22.69 10.53 20.34
CA ALA A 106 -23.54 11.61 20.84
C ALA A 106 -22.90 12.32 22.06
N ASP A 107 -22.18 11.56 22.89
CA ASP A 107 -21.51 12.08 24.09
C ASP A 107 -20.21 12.86 23.77
N ALA A 108 -19.66 12.69 22.58
CA ALA A 108 -18.41 13.32 22.14
C ALA A 108 -18.62 14.80 21.74
N THR A 109 -19.04 15.64 22.68
CA THR A 109 -19.46 17.03 22.42
C THR A 109 -18.32 18.05 22.51
N SER A 110 -17.20 17.75 23.17
CA SER A 110 -16.08 18.69 23.25
C SER A 110 -15.41 18.88 21.89
N PRO A 111 -14.87 20.09 21.58
CA PRO A 111 -14.14 20.32 20.32
C PRO A 111 -12.97 19.36 20.13
N LEU A 112 -12.29 18.96 21.22
CA LEU A 112 -11.20 18.00 21.15
C LEU A 112 -11.70 16.60 20.82
N ALA A 113 -12.79 16.14 21.43
CA ALA A 113 -13.40 14.86 21.13
C ALA A 113 -13.84 14.80 19.66
N GLN A 114 -14.53 15.83 19.18
CA GLN A 114 -14.95 15.92 17.77
C GLN A 114 -13.75 15.86 16.81
N ALA A 115 -12.68 16.62 17.07
CA ALA A 115 -11.46 16.59 16.27
C ALA A 115 -10.76 15.22 16.34
N TYR A 116 -10.71 14.60 17.53
CA TYR A 116 -10.15 13.26 17.70
C TYR A 116 -10.94 12.21 16.91
N PHE A 117 -12.27 12.21 17.04
CA PHE A 117 -13.14 11.26 16.37
C PHE A 117 -13.06 11.39 14.86
N LYS A 118 -13.02 12.63 14.34
CA LYS A 118 -12.81 12.88 12.90
C LYS A 118 -11.42 12.44 12.44
N GLY A 119 -10.35 12.82 13.16
CA GLY A 119 -8.96 12.47 12.80
C GLY A 119 -8.65 10.98 12.91
N LYS A 120 -9.29 10.29 13.88
CA LYS A 120 -9.16 8.83 14.02
C LYS A 120 -10.16 8.04 13.18
N VAL A 121 -11.12 8.72 12.53
CA VAL A 121 -12.21 8.09 11.78
C VAL A 121 -12.91 7.03 12.64
N VAL A 122 -13.33 7.46 13.85
CA VAL A 122 -13.98 6.57 14.82
C VAL A 122 -15.29 6.05 14.25
N ARG A 123 -15.49 4.73 14.32
CA ARG A 123 -16.70 4.06 13.81
C ARG A 123 -17.58 3.53 14.93
N PRO A 124 -18.90 3.75 14.89
CA PRO A 124 -19.81 3.06 15.80
C PRO A 124 -19.96 1.59 15.40
N LEU A 125 -20.05 0.72 16.39
CA LEU A 125 -20.41 -0.68 16.22
C LEU A 125 -21.77 -0.93 16.87
N SER A 126 -22.70 -1.47 16.09
CA SER A 126 -24.03 -1.86 16.60
C SER A 126 -24.02 -3.22 17.33
N LEU A 127 -22.84 -3.79 17.60
CA LEU A 127 -22.68 -5.02 18.38
C LEU A 127 -22.83 -4.71 19.87
N THR A 128 -23.56 -5.54 20.58
CA THR A 128 -23.81 -5.40 22.03
C THR A 128 -23.05 -6.43 22.85
N GLU A 129 -22.85 -7.62 22.28
CA GLU A 129 -22.19 -8.72 22.96
C GLU A 129 -20.67 -8.58 22.91
N TRP A 130 -20.03 -8.60 24.09
CA TRP A 130 -18.59 -8.40 24.21
C TRP A 130 -17.75 -9.40 23.37
N PRO A 131 -18.03 -10.71 23.36
CA PRO A 131 -17.30 -11.65 22.50
C PRO A 131 -17.40 -11.31 21.01
N ALA A 132 -18.54 -10.81 20.54
CA ALA A 132 -18.74 -10.40 19.15
C ALA A 132 -17.91 -9.14 18.82
N ILE A 133 -17.84 -8.18 19.75
CA ILE A 133 -17.00 -6.98 19.61
C ILE A 133 -15.52 -7.38 19.53
N VAL A 134 -15.06 -8.26 20.43
CA VAL A 134 -13.67 -8.77 20.44
C VAL A 134 -13.32 -9.44 19.11
N ASN A 135 -14.15 -10.37 18.67
CA ASN A 135 -13.95 -11.07 17.39
C ASN A 135 -13.92 -10.07 16.21
N TRP A 136 -14.82 -9.08 16.21
CA TRP A 136 -14.83 -8.05 15.17
C TRP A 136 -13.53 -7.26 15.12
N LEU A 137 -12.98 -6.82 16.27
CA LEU A 137 -11.72 -6.08 16.31
C LEU A 137 -10.55 -6.95 15.87
N GLN A 138 -10.42 -8.16 16.37
CA GLN A 138 -9.30 -9.05 16.08
C GLN A 138 -9.24 -9.49 14.61
N THR A 139 -10.40 -9.71 13.98
CA THR A 139 -10.47 -10.11 12.57
C THR A 139 -10.28 -8.97 11.58
N ARG A 140 -10.37 -7.71 12.01
CA ARG A 140 -10.25 -6.52 11.13
C ARG A 140 -9.06 -5.64 11.44
N LEU A 141 -8.67 -5.54 12.72
CA LEU A 141 -7.67 -4.59 13.19
C LEU A 141 -6.38 -5.30 13.65
N PHE A 142 -5.86 -6.19 12.83
CA PHE A 142 -4.61 -6.89 13.08
C PHE A 142 -3.39 -6.16 12.47
N ASP A 143 -2.17 -6.59 12.84
CA ASP A 143 -0.91 -6.08 12.26
C ASP A 143 -0.62 -6.69 10.87
N HIS A 144 0.41 -6.17 10.23
CA HIS A 144 0.90 -6.57 8.90
C HIS A 144 -0.04 -6.26 7.72
N GLN A 145 0.56 -6.24 6.55
CA GLN A 145 -0.10 -6.05 5.26
C GLN A 145 0.18 -7.32 4.44
N GLY A 146 -0.71 -8.30 4.54
CA GLY A 146 -0.55 -9.55 3.79
C GLY A 146 -1.16 -9.44 2.40
N GLY A 147 -0.34 -9.66 1.39
CA GLY A 147 -0.77 -9.70 0.01
C GLY A 147 0.37 -10.02 -0.96
N GLY A 148 0.01 -10.55 -2.08
CA GLY A 148 0.89 -10.92 -3.17
C GLY A 148 0.11 -11.21 -4.42
N LYS A 149 0.80 -11.72 -5.42
CA LYS A 149 0.20 -12.12 -6.69
C LYS A 149 0.93 -13.31 -7.27
N ILE A 150 0.25 -14.02 -8.13
CA ILE A 150 0.83 -15.05 -8.99
C ILE A 150 0.81 -14.47 -10.40
N ASP A 151 1.98 -14.35 -11.01
CA ASP A 151 2.12 -13.72 -12.31
C ASP A 151 1.87 -14.71 -13.46
N PRO A 152 1.60 -14.21 -14.70
CA PRO A 152 1.30 -15.04 -15.85
C PRO A 152 2.38 -16.05 -16.23
N SER A 153 3.65 -15.83 -15.85
CA SER A 153 4.72 -16.78 -16.14
C SER A 153 4.57 -18.11 -15.39
N MET A 154 3.72 -18.12 -14.36
CA MET A 154 3.37 -19.31 -13.57
C MET A 154 2.16 -20.07 -14.13
N PHE A 155 1.60 -19.63 -15.27
CA PHE A 155 0.45 -20.29 -15.87
C PHE A 155 0.87 -21.57 -16.59
N GLU A 156 0.20 -22.67 -16.28
CA GLU A 156 0.33 -23.96 -16.92
C GLU A 156 -0.95 -24.28 -17.69
N VAL A 157 -0.82 -24.41 -19.01
CA VAL A 157 -1.96 -24.67 -19.89
C VAL A 157 -2.53 -26.07 -19.66
N ALA A 158 -3.85 -26.21 -19.70
CA ALA A 158 -4.51 -27.49 -19.54
C ALA A 158 -4.14 -28.46 -20.67
N PRO A 159 -3.89 -29.75 -20.41
CA PRO A 159 -3.47 -30.72 -21.45
C PRO A 159 -4.45 -30.88 -22.60
N GLY A 160 -5.74 -30.59 -22.35
CA GLY A 160 -6.80 -30.67 -23.38
C GLY A 160 -6.91 -29.47 -24.30
N TYR A 161 -6.29 -28.34 -23.98
CA TYR A 161 -6.35 -27.12 -24.77
C TYR A 161 -5.66 -27.31 -26.14
N ARG A 162 -6.29 -26.83 -27.22
CA ARG A 162 -5.82 -27.01 -28.61
C ARG A 162 -5.67 -25.69 -29.38
N GLY A 163 -5.91 -24.56 -28.75
CA GLY A 163 -5.75 -23.24 -29.35
C GLY A 163 -4.30 -22.74 -29.34
N SER A 164 -4.09 -21.49 -29.74
CA SER A 164 -2.80 -20.82 -29.63
C SER A 164 -2.60 -20.28 -28.20
N LEU A 165 -1.34 -20.23 -27.79
CA LEU A 165 -0.91 -19.67 -26.51
C LEU A 165 0.32 -18.79 -26.74
N GLU A 166 0.26 -17.55 -26.23
CA GLU A 166 1.37 -16.61 -26.29
C GLU A 166 1.57 -15.98 -24.89
N PHE A 167 2.82 -15.79 -24.48
CA PHE A 167 3.15 -15.04 -23.29
C PHE A 167 3.54 -13.60 -23.67
N ASN A 168 2.83 -12.63 -23.11
CA ASN A 168 3.18 -11.22 -23.22
C ASN A 168 3.94 -10.80 -21.95
N GLY A 169 5.16 -11.29 -21.80
CA GLY A 169 6.00 -11.06 -20.63
C GLY A 169 5.29 -11.44 -19.33
N PHE A 170 5.37 -10.56 -18.35
CA PHE A 170 4.63 -10.67 -17.08
C PHE A 170 3.27 -9.95 -17.10
N LEU A 171 2.84 -9.47 -18.24
CA LEU A 171 1.54 -8.81 -18.38
C LEU A 171 0.39 -9.79 -18.47
N ALA A 172 0.49 -10.77 -19.33
CA ALA A 172 -0.58 -11.72 -19.55
C ALA A 172 -0.09 -12.99 -20.28
N VAL A 173 -0.84 -14.08 -20.11
CA VAL A 173 -0.89 -15.19 -21.05
C VAL A 173 -2.12 -15.00 -21.95
N GLU A 174 -1.92 -15.06 -23.25
CA GLU A 174 -2.96 -14.88 -24.26
C GLU A 174 -3.27 -16.21 -24.91
N LEU A 175 -4.54 -16.61 -24.86
CA LEU A 175 -5.05 -17.83 -25.42
C LEU A 175 -6.05 -17.48 -26.52
N SER A 176 -6.07 -18.21 -27.63
CA SER A 176 -7.14 -18.07 -28.63
C SER A 176 -7.46 -19.37 -29.32
N GLY A 177 -8.75 -19.57 -29.56
CA GLY A 177 -9.26 -20.80 -30.20
C GLY A 177 -10.70 -21.08 -29.86
N ASP A 178 -11.04 -22.36 -29.99
CA ASP A 178 -12.33 -22.91 -29.57
C ASP A 178 -12.17 -23.54 -28.17
N PHE A 179 -12.88 -22.99 -27.17
CA PHE A 179 -12.90 -23.47 -25.80
C PHE A 179 -14.02 -24.48 -25.52
N GLY A 180 -14.81 -24.85 -26.57
CA GLY A 180 -15.91 -25.79 -26.46
C GLY A 180 -17.25 -25.18 -26.11
N THR A 181 -18.29 -26.01 -26.05
CA THR A 181 -19.67 -25.63 -25.72
C THR A 181 -19.91 -25.58 -24.21
N ASP A 182 -19.12 -26.33 -23.46
CA ASP A 182 -19.18 -26.41 -22.00
C ASP A 182 -17.88 -25.90 -21.39
N PHE A 183 -17.94 -25.42 -20.13
CA PHE A 183 -16.77 -24.98 -19.43
C PHE A 183 -15.71 -26.08 -19.31
N GLN A 184 -14.54 -25.84 -19.89
CA GLN A 184 -13.37 -26.71 -19.84
C GLN A 184 -12.20 -25.99 -19.20
N PRO A 185 -11.33 -26.70 -18.45
CA PRO A 185 -10.10 -26.12 -17.94
C PRO A 185 -9.23 -25.59 -19.09
N VAL A 186 -8.80 -24.33 -19.00
CA VAL A 186 -7.83 -23.75 -19.94
C VAL A 186 -6.43 -23.72 -19.36
N GLY A 187 -6.31 -23.64 -18.04
CA GLY A 187 -5.03 -23.73 -17.35
C GLY A 187 -5.10 -23.35 -15.88
N THR A 188 -3.97 -23.54 -15.22
CA THR A 188 -3.82 -23.36 -13.77
C THR A 188 -2.56 -22.55 -13.47
N TYR A 189 -2.64 -21.66 -12.49
CA TYR A 189 -1.46 -21.03 -11.92
C TYR A 189 -0.75 -22.00 -10.99
N ARG A 190 0.51 -22.35 -11.28
CA ARG A 190 1.29 -23.41 -10.62
C ARG A 190 1.50 -23.20 -9.12
N TRP A 191 1.67 -21.95 -8.71
CA TRP A 191 1.85 -21.60 -7.31
C TRP A 191 0.54 -21.10 -6.74
N GLY A 192 0.22 -21.58 -5.56
CA GLY A 192 -0.99 -21.19 -4.87
C GLY A 192 -0.77 -20.01 -3.92
N ALA A 193 -1.87 -19.43 -3.48
CA ALA A 193 -1.86 -18.50 -2.36
C ALA A 193 -1.95 -19.28 -1.05
N TYR A 194 -1.19 -18.86 -0.03
CA TYR A 194 -1.31 -19.40 1.32
C TYR A 194 -2.40 -18.68 2.09
N ILE A 195 -3.20 -19.45 2.82
CA ILE A 195 -4.26 -18.93 3.69
C ILE A 195 -3.76 -19.01 5.13
N ASP A 196 -3.71 -17.86 5.82
CA ASP A 196 -3.49 -17.82 7.25
C ASP A 196 -4.78 -18.16 8.02
N PRO A 197 -4.68 -18.90 9.12
CA PRO A 197 -5.81 -19.14 9.99
C PRO A 197 -6.47 -17.84 10.44
N HIS A 198 -7.79 -17.83 10.52
CA HIS A 198 -8.59 -16.71 11.03
C HIS A 198 -8.52 -15.41 10.25
N LYS A 199 -7.93 -15.43 9.02
CA LYS A 199 -7.90 -14.27 8.14
C LYS A 199 -8.69 -14.54 6.87
N LEU A 200 -9.55 -13.59 6.51
CA LEU A 200 -10.26 -13.64 5.24
C LEU A 200 -9.29 -13.30 4.11
N LEU A 201 -9.16 -14.19 3.12
CA LEU A 201 -8.43 -13.92 1.90
C LEU A 201 -9.38 -13.41 0.83
N LYS A 202 -8.94 -12.42 0.04
CA LYS A 202 -9.61 -12.00 -1.19
C LYS A 202 -8.72 -12.27 -2.39
N ILE A 203 -9.32 -12.71 -3.49
CA ILE A 203 -8.66 -12.94 -4.77
C ILE A 203 -9.17 -11.94 -5.80
N TRP A 204 -8.26 -11.38 -6.59
CA TRP A 204 -8.56 -10.49 -7.70
C TRP A 204 -7.81 -10.95 -8.95
N PRO A 205 -8.49 -11.56 -9.94
CA PRO A 205 -7.88 -11.91 -11.22
C PRO A 205 -7.91 -10.74 -12.20
N GLU A 206 -6.80 -10.51 -12.89
CA GLU A 206 -6.78 -9.67 -14.09
C GLU A 206 -7.12 -10.53 -15.29
N TYR A 207 -8.15 -10.19 -16.05
CA TYR A 207 -8.53 -10.90 -17.27
C TYR A 207 -9.31 -10.00 -18.24
N SER A 208 -9.27 -10.38 -19.50
CA SER A 208 -10.15 -9.85 -20.55
C SER A 208 -10.35 -10.93 -21.64
N HIS A 209 -11.44 -10.84 -22.38
CA HIS A 209 -11.75 -11.80 -23.45
C HIS A 209 -12.66 -11.18 -24.51
N SER A 210 -12.78 -11.87 -25.66
CA SER A 210 -13.75 -11.54 -26.69
C SER A 210 -15.18 -11.88 -26.26
N ALA A 211 -16.16 -11.20 -26.83
CA ALA A 211 -17.58 -11.37 -26.49
C ALA A 211 -18.12 -12.82 -26.67
N GLY A 212 -17.45 -13.63 -27.49
CA GLY A 212 -17.84 -15.04 -27.71
C GLY A 212 -17.25 -16.02 -26.69
N VAL A 213 -16.53 -15.56 -25.70
CA VAL A 213 -15.92 -16.38 -24.64
C VAL A 213 -16.58 -16.06 -23.32
N GLU A 214 -16.91 -17.08 -22.54
CA GLU A 214 -17.32 -16.97 -21.15
C GLU A 214 -16.24 -17.60 -20.26
N LEU A 215 -15.94 -16.96 -19.13
CA LEU A 215 -14.87 -17.34 -18.20
C LEU A 215 -15.44 -17.64 -16.80
N ARG A 216 -14.80 -18.58 -16.11
CA ARG A 216 -14.95 -18.72 -14.66
C ARG A 216 -13.64 -19.08 -13.99
N MET A 217 -13.46 -18.61 -12.78
CA MET A 217 -12.35 -18.98 -11.92
C MET A 217 -12.75 -20.14 -11.01
N VAL A 218 -11.89 -21.13 -10.90
CA VAL A 218 -12.06 -22.27 -10.00
C VAL A 218 -10.91 -22.25 -9.00
N VAL A 219 -11.26 -22.21 -7.72
CA VAL A 219 -10.29 -22.21 -6.62
C VAL A 219 -10.39 -23.54 -5.89
N TYR A 220 -9.29 -24.24 -5.83
CA TYR A 220 -9.15 -25.47 -5.06
C TYR A 220 -8.42 -25.18 -3.76
N GLU A 221 -8.97 -25.66 -2.64
CA GLU A 221 -8.34 -25.59 -1.33
C GLU A 221 -7.65 -26.92 -1.00
N ALA A 222 -6.36 -26.86 -0.67
CA ALA A 222 -5.56 -28.01 -0.21
C ALA A 222 -5.13 -27.81 1.24
N PRO A 223 -5.23 -28.86 2.10
CA PRO A 223 -4.74 -28.81 3.46
C PRO A 223 -3.22 -28.53 3.51
N PRO A 224 -2.69 -27.98 4.63
CA PRO A 224 -1.25 -27.80 4.78
C PRO A 224 -0.49 -29.11 4.64
N GLY A 225 0.58 -29.08 3.86
CA GLY A 225 1.44 -30.26 3.64
C GLY A 225 0.88 -31.32 2.70
N ASN A 226 -0.31 -31.11 2.13
CA ASN A 226 -0.89 -31.99 1.12
C ASN A 226 -1.29 -31.17 -0.10
N ALA A 227 -0.58 -31.37 -1.22
CA ALA A 227 -0.86 -30.66 -2.48
C ALA A 227 -1.77 -31.44 -3.43
N TYR A 228 -2.23 -32.63 -3.05
CA TYR A 228 -2.93 -33.56 -3.93
C TYR A 228 -4.40 -33.82 -3.54
N ASP A 229 -4.74 -33.63 -2.27
CA ASP A 229 -6.09 -33.82 -1.77
C ASP A 229 -6.80 -32.48 -1.58
N PHE A 230 -7.54 -32.07 -2.57
CA PHE A 230 -8.34 -30.86 -2.48
C PHE A 230 -9.56 -31.09 -1.59
N SER A 231 -9.67 -30.30 -0.53
CA SER A 231 -10.79 -30.37 0.42
C SER A 231 -12.04 -29.68 -0.10
N LYS A 232 -11.85 -28.66 -0.95
CA LYS A 232 -12.95 -27.89 -1.56
C LYS A 232 -12.64 -27.49 -3.00
N ARG A 233 -13.72 -27.34 -3.78
CA ARG A 233 -13.72 -26.73 -5.10
C ARG A 233 -14.73 -25.60 -5.11
N LEU A 234 -14.27 -24.37 -5.20
CA LEU A 234 -15.09 -23.16 -5.27
C LEU A 234 -15.09 -22.64 -6.71
N VAL A 235 -16.27 -22.29 -7.23
CA VAL A 235 -16.43 -21.82 -8.61
C VAL A 235 -17.00 -20.41 -8.57
N PHE A 236 -16.38 -19.50 -9.31
CA PHE A 236 -16.78 -18.10 -9.40
C PHE A 236 -16.95 -17.72 -10.86
N ASP A 237 -18.14 -17.32 -11.23
CA ASP A 237 -18.46 -16.77 -12.54
C ASP A 237 -18.05 -15.28 -12.63
N GLU A 238 -18.18 -14.70 -13.82
CA GLU A 238 -17.77 -13.31 -14.05
C GLU A 238 -18.60 -12.30 -13.23
N ALA A 239 -19.87 -12.60 -12.95
CA ALA A 239 -20.70 -11.73 -12.13
C ALA A 239 -20.20 -11.68 -10.67
N GLN A 240 -19.67 -12.79 -10.18
CA GLN A 240 -19.04 -12.87 -8.85
C GLN A 240 -17.62 -12.28 -8.84
N MET A 241 -16.94 -12.25 -9.99
CA MET A 241 -15.61 -11.68 -10.14
C MET A 241 -15.60 -10.19 -10.50
N VAL A 242 -16.74 -9.51 -10.53
CA VAL A 242 -16.81 -8.05 -10.77
C VAL A 242 -15.97 -7.27 -9.75
N ASP A 243 -15.96 -7.72 -8.50
CA ASP A 243 -15.06 -7.25 -7.45
C ASP A 243 -14.17 -8.41 -6.96
N GLN A 244 -13.35 -8.15 -5.96
CA GLN A 244 -12.51 -9.16 -5.32
C GLN A 244 -13.37 -10.27 -4.72
N VAL A 245 -12.97 -11.50 -4.99
CA VAL A 245 -13.68 -12.70 -4.51
C VAL A 245 -13.21 -13.06 -3.10
N PRO A 246 -14.09 -13.05 -2.09
CA PRO A 246 -13.74 -13.46 -0.74
C PRO A 246 -13.74 -14.99 -0.62
N ILE A 247 -12.74 -15.55 0.04
CA ILE A 247 -12.65 -16.96 0.40
C ILE A 247 -13.03 -17.10 1.88
N ASN A 248 -14.32 -17.22 2.13
CA ASN A 248 -14.89 -17.09 3.49
C ASN A 248 -14.76 -18.34 4.39
N ASP A 249 -14.55 -19.53 3.80
CA ASP A 249 -14.71 -20.79 4.53
C ASP A 249 -13.43 -21.35 5.11
N THR A 250 -12.33 -20.63 5.00
CA THR A 250 -11.02 -21.10 5.42
C THR A 250 -10.65 -20.56 6.79
N LEU A 251 -11.17 -21.18 7.82
CA LEU A 251 -10.70 -20.93 9.19
C LEU A 251 -9.40 -21.68 9.52
N ALA A 252 -9.04 -22.64 8.67
CA ALA A 252 -7.80 -23.41 8.79
C ALA A 252 -6.75 -22.90 7.82
N ALA A 253 -5.47 -23.07 8.16
CA ALA A 253 -4.37 -22.84 7.24
C ALA A 253 -4.47 -23.77 6.02
N GLY A 254 -4.09 -23.29 4.84
CA GLY A 254 -4.14 -24.08 3.61
C GLY A 254 -3.48 -23.37 2.44
N ASN A 255 -3.46 -24.05 1.30
CA ASN A 255 -3.03 -23.48 0.04
C ASN A 255 -4.19 -23.43 -0.93
N LEU A 256 -4.29 -22.35 -1.70
CA LEU A 256 -5.25 -22.20 -2.78
C LEU A 256 -4.56 -22.39 -4.12
N CYS A 257 -5.14 -23.21 -4.97
CA CYS A 257 -4.74 -23.36 -6.36
C CYS A 257 -5.81 -22.73 -7.25
N VAL A 258 -5.41 -21.85 -8.16
CA VAL A 258 -6.33 -21.09 -9.03
C VAL A 258 -6.27 -21.64 -10.45
N THR A 259 -7.40 -22.11 -10.93
CA THR A 259 -7.61 -22.62 -12.28
C THR A 259 -8.64 -21.75 -13.00
N PHE A 260 -8.48 -21.55 -14.30
CA PHE A 260 -9.47 -20.92 -15.14
C PHE A 260 -10.12 -21.95 -16.07
N GLU A 261 -11.43 -21.83 -16.21
CA GLU A 261 -12.23 -22.60 -17.15
C GLU A 261 -12.95 -21.63 -18.08
N ALA A 262 -12.98 -21.96 -19.36
CA ALA A 262 -13.67 -21.17 -20.37
C ALA A 262 -14.53 -22.02 -21.27
N LYS A 263 -15.49 -21.41 -21.97
CA LYS A 263 -16.25 -21.96 -23.07
C LYS A 263 -16.46 -20.91 -24.17
N GLY A 264 -16.86 -21.35 -25.36
CA GLY A 264 -17.09 -20.49 -26.53
C GLY A 264 -15.89 -20.40 -27.45
N GLN A 265 -15.86 -19.41 -28.34
CA GLN A 265 -14.79 -19.24 -29.33
C GLN A 265 -14.31 -17.81 -29.38
N GLY A 266 -12.98 -17.63 -29.38
CA GLY A 266 -12.38 -16.31 -29.46
C GLY A 266 -11.01 -16.25 -28.78
N TRP A 267 -10.73 -15.14 -28.10
CA TRP A 267 -9.50 -14.93 -27.34
C TRP A 267 -9.78 -14.67 -25.87
N LEU A 268 -8.83 -15.05 -25.03
CA LEU A 268 -8.80 -14.86 -23.59
C LEU A 268 -7.40 -14.40 -23.17
N SER A 269 -7.31 -13.34 -22.41
CA SER A 269 -6.07 -12.83 -21.79
C SER A 269 -6.18 -12.96 -20.28
N LEU A 270 -5.21 -13.61 -19.65
CA LEU A 270 -5.14 -13.80 -18.19
C LEU A 270 -3.88 -13.14 -17.67
N GLY A 271 -4.04 -12.16 -16.78
CA GLY A 271 -2.96 -11.41 -16.14
C GLY A 271 -2.59 -11.97 -14.77
N ASN A 272 -2.23 -11.08 -13.84
CA ASN A 272 -1.92 -11.46 -12.47
C ASN A 272 -3.18 -11.97 -11.73
N VAL A 273 -2.96 -12.90 -10.82
CA VAL A 273 -3.94 -13.28 -9.81
C VAL A 273 -3.47 -12.74 -8.47
N HIS A 274 -4.06 -11.64 -8.03
CA HIS A 274 -3.75 -11.01 -6.76
C HIS A 274 -4.47 -11.72 -5.63
N PHE A 275 -3.81 -11.83 -4.48
CA PHE A 275 -4.41 -12.34 -3.27
C PHE A 275 -3.98 -11.50 -2.07
N ARG A 276 -4.91 -11.20 -1.16
CA ARG A 276 -4.64 -10.34 -0.02
C ARG A 276 -5.54 -10.64 1.17
N TRP A 277 -5.03 -10.36 2.36
CA TRP A 277 -5.84 -10.43 3.57
C TRP A 277 -6.85 -9.28 3.58
N SER A 278 -8.10 -9.65 3.68
CA SER A 278 -9.18 -8.69 3.81
C SER A 278 -9.31 -8.21 5.25
N ARG A 279 -9.65 -6.93 5.38
CA ARG A 279 -10.13 -6.36 6.63
C ARG A 279 -11.64 -6.15 6.59
N TYR A 280 -12.33 -6.96 5.78
CA TYR A 280 -13.76 -6.85 5.51
C TYR A 280 -14.13 -5.43 5.06
N GLU A 281 -15.13 -4.81 5.70
CA GLU A 281 -15.56 -3.45 5.42
C GLU A 281 -14.59 -2.35 5.88
N MET A 282 -13.50 -2.73 6.56
CA MET A 282 -12.48 -1.79 7.03
C MET A 282 -11.43 -1.45 5.98
N GLY A 283 -11.38 -2.15 4.86
CA GLY A 283 -10.49 -1.81 3.74
C GLY A 283 -9.46 -2.88 3.39
N GLU A 284 -8.49 -2.48 2.56
CA GLU A 284 -7.46 -3.35 2.01
C GLU A 284 -6.10 -3.06 2.64
N PHE A 285 -5.32 -4.07 2.98
CA PHE A 285 -4.00 -4.04 3.62
C PHE A 285 -3.96 -3.35 4.99
N LEU A 286 -4.51 -2.14 5.08
CA LEU A 286 -4.64 -1.35 6.31
C LEU A 286 -6.10 -0.97 6.52
N PRO A 287 -6.57 -0.85 7.79
CA PRO A 287 -7.88 -0.26 8.04
C PRO A 287 -7.95 1.14 7.45
N GLY A 288 -8.89 1.38 6.53
CA GLY A 288 -9.01 2.63 5.75
C GLY A 288 -8.32 2.61 4.39
N GLY A 289 -7.65 1.50 4.03
CA GLY A 289 -7.13 1.29 2.69
C GLY A 289 -8.24 1.07 1.66
N GLY A 290 -7.96 1.42 0.42
CA GLY A 290 -8.86 1.22 -0.71
C GLY A 290 -8.09 1.00 -2.00
N ARG A 291 -8.81 0.82 -3.09
CA ARG A 291 -8.23 0.63 -4.41
C ARG A 291 -8.94 1.46 -5.47
N ILE A 292 -8.24 1.78 -6.52
CA ILE A 292 -8.73 2.33 -7.77
C ILE A 292 -8.55 1.24 -8.82
N VAL A 293 -9.57 0.97 -9.60
CA VAL A 293 -9.55 -0.08 -10.63
C VAL A 293 -10.05 0.53 -11.94
N ASP A 294 -9.37 0.27 -13.04
CA ASP A 294 -9.81 0.68 -14.37
C ASP A 294 -10.64 -0.42 -15.08
N HIS A 295 -11.11 -0.12 -16.28
CA HIS A 295 -11.90 -1.04 -17.09
C HIS A 295 -11.11 -2.28 -17.56
N ASP A 296 -9.78 -2.22 -17.58
CA ASP A 296 -8.89 -3.34 -17.87
C ASP A 296 -8.58 -4.19 -16.63
N ARG A 297 -9.30 -3.98 -15.53
CA ARG A 297 -9.11 -4.64 -14.24
C ARG A 297 -7.75 -4.38 -13.59
N ARG A 298 -7.04 -3.35 -14.03
CA ARG A 298 -5.77 -2.91 -13.47
C ARG A 298 -6.01 -2.00 -12.29
N GLU A 299 -5.21 -2.16 -11.25
CA GLU A 299 -5.46 -1.46 -9.99
C GLU A 299 -4.25 -0.69 -9.45
N VAL A 300 -4.55 0.32 -8.63
CA VAL A 300 -3.62 0.95 -7.71
C VAL A 300 -4.27 1.01 -6.32
N ASN A 301 -3.52 0.65 -5.30
CA ASN A 301 -3.99 0.70 -3.93
C ASN A 301 -3.67 2.05 -3.29
N TYR A 302 -4.53 2.53 -2.39
CA TYR A 302 -4.29 3.75 -1.64
C TYR A 302 -4.68 3.59 -0.16
N TYR A 303 -4.03 4.38 0.70
CA TYR A 303 -4.38 4.51 2.11
C TYR A 303 -4.32 5.98 2.52
N PHE A 304 -5.40 6.49 3.11
CA PHE A 304 -5.48 7.87 3.57
C PHE A 304 -5.62 7.92 5.09
N SER A 305 -4.73 8.67 5.75
CA SER A 305 -4.82 8.98 7.19
C SER A 305 -5.06 10.48 7.37
N PRO A 306 -6.20 10.90 7.93
CA PRO A 306 -6.46 12.31 8.23
C PRO A 306 -5.65 12.84 9.42
N ALA A 307 -5.04 11.97 10.22
CA ALA A 307 -4.16 12.28 11.35
C ALA A 307 -4.70 13.45 12.23
N ASP A 308 -3.94 14.55 12.38
CA ASP A 308 -4.33 15.68 13.22
C ASP A 308 -5.17 16.76 12.51
N LEU A 309 -5.60 16.51 11.27
CA LEU A 309 -6.43 17.40 10.45
C LEU A 309 -5.78 18.77 10.16
N LYS A 310 -4.47 18.90 10.31
CA LYS A 310 -3.72 20.15 10.04
C LYS A 310 -2.80 19.97 8.84
N PRO A 311 -2.61 21.03 8.01
CA PRO A 311 -1.74 20.94 6.83
C PRO A 311 -0.27 20.64 7.21
N PRO A 312 0.48 20.08 6.25
CA PRO A 312 0.09 19.71 4.90
C PRO A 312 -0.50 18.30 4.78
N LEU A 313 -1.11 17.97 3.62
CA LEU A 313 -1.30 16.60 3.17
C LEU A 313 0.00 16.11 2.53
N ASN A 314 0.57 15.04 3.07
CA ASN A 314 1.77 14.40 2.52
C ASN A 314 1.36 13.17 1.70
N VAL A 315 1.64 13.17 0.40
CA VAL A 315 1.38 12.02 -0.50
C VAL A 315 2.68 11.30 -0.76
N TYR A 316 2.66 9.97 -0.65
CA TYR A 316 3.81 9.13 -0.95
C TYR A 316 3.42 8.02 -1.92
N PHE A 317 4.16 7.92 -3.00
CA PHE A 317 4.09 6.84 -3.98
C PHE A 317 5.13 5.78 -3.65
N SER A 318 4.69 4.55 -3.42
CA SER A 318 5.57 3.43 -3.12
C SER A 318 6.51 3.12 -4.29
N ALA A 319 7.72 2.69 -3.99
CA ALA A 319 8.66 2.17 -4.96
C ALA A 319 8.25 0.78 -5.47
N TYR A 320 9.11 0.16 -6.29
CA TYR A 320 8.97 -1.23 -6.69
C TYR A 320 8.88 -2.17 -5.48
N ARG A 321 7.86 -3.03 -5.48
CA ARG A 321 7.66 -4.05 -4.44
C ARG A 321 7.05 -5.33 -5.02
N MET A 322 7.68 -6.47 -4.78
CA MET A 322 7.09 -7.76 -5.09
C MET A 322 5.91 -8.11 -4.16
N PRO A 323 6.04 -8.01 -2.81
CA PRO A 323 4.89 -8.15 -1.91
C PRO A 323 3.98 -6.92 -2.05
N GLU A 324 2.68 -7.15 -2.14
CA GLU A 324 1.71 -6.06 -2.19
C GLU A 324 1.58 -5.35 -0.84
N GLY A 325 1.10 -4.11 -0.88
CA GLY A 325 0.92 -3.25 0.28
C GLY A 325 1.67 -1.93 0.17
N PHE A 326 1.57 -1.11 1.23
CA PHE A 326 2.10 0.25 1.24
C PHE A 326 3.50 0.33 1.84
N GLU A 327 4.37 1.06 1.16
CA GLU A 327 5.65 1.52 1.69
C GLU A 327 5.45 2.80 2.54
N ALA A 328 6.46 3.14 3.33
CA ALA A 328 6.57 4.39 4.08
C ALA A 328 5.46 4.66 5.13
N TYR A 329 4.57 3.71 5.45
CA TYR A 329 3.51 3.91 6.45
C TYR A 329 4.06 4.47 7.79
N TYR A 330 5.06 3.83 8.37
CA TYR A 330 5.63 4.26 9.65
C TYR A 330 6.37 5.60 9.57
N MET A 331 6.99 5.88 8.43
CA MET A 331 7.64 7.18 8.19
C MET A 331 6.60 8.29 8.16
N MET A 332 5.56 8.17 7.35
CA MET A 332 4.49 9.16 7.20
C MET A 332 3.71 9.34 8.51
N ARG A 333 3.38 8.25 9.19
CA ARG A 333 2.78 8.27 10.54
C ARG A 333 3.61 9.08 11.53
N SER A 334 4.95 8.96 11.48
CA SER A 334 5.86 9.64 12.40
C SER A 334 5.83 11.16 12.28
N PHE A 335 5.38 11.71 11.16
CA PHE A 335 5.23 13.15 10.95
C PHE A 335 4.01 13.73 11.69
N GLY A 336 3.02 12.90 12.01
CA GLY A 336 1.80 13.32 12.70
C GLY A 336 0.86 14.20 11.88
N ALA A 337 1.17 14.41 10.61
CA ALA A 337 0.37 15.15 9.63
C ALA A 337 -0.52 14.20 8.81
N PRO A 338 -1.59 14.69 8.17
CA PRO A 338 -2.34 13.93 7.19
C PRO A 338 -1.44 13.36 6.09
N PHE A 339 -1.72 12.12 5.69
CA PHE A 339 -0.96 11.50 4.60
C PHE A 339 -1.80 10.55 3.76
N LEU A 340 -1.41 10.42 2.49
CA LEU A 340 -1.98 9.51 1.51
C LEU A 340 -0.86 8.68 0.92
N LEU A 341 -0.99 7.36 0.95
CA LEU A 341 -0.06 6.41 0.34
C LEU A 341 -0.68 5.84 -0.92
N PHE A 342 0.13 5.67 -1.96
CA PHE A 342 -0.21 4.87 -3.13
C PHE A 342 0.73 3.69 -3.27
N ALA A 343 0.23 2.56 -3.76
CA ALA A 343 1.00 1.38 -4.12
C ALA A 343 0.48 0.80 -5.43
N ASP A 344 1.36 0.61 -6.39
CA ASP A 344 1.04 0.10 -7.72
C ASP A 344 1.48 -1.38 -7.81
N PRO A 345 0.55 -2.34 -7.72
CA PRO A 345 0.87 -3.77 -7.73
C PRO A 345 0.98 -4.36 -9.13
N ARG A 346 0.82 -3.58 -10.18
CA ARG A 346 0.79 -4.09 -11.56
C ARG A 346 2.13 -4.63 -12.02
N ILE A 347 2.12 -5.51 -12.99
CA ILE A 347 3.28 -6.24 -13.49
C ILE A 347 3.96 -6.99 -12.32
N GLU A 348 5.26 -7.07 -12.26
CA GLU A 348 5.96 -7.68 -11.13
C GLU A 348 5.91 -6.82 -9.87
N GLY A 349 6.06 -5.51 -9.99
CA GLY A 349 6.15 -4.65 -8.82
C GLY A 349 5.72 -3.20 -8.99
N THR A 350 5.51 -2.70 -10.22
CA THR A 350 4.99 -1.36 -10.49
C THR A 350 4.75 -1.11 -11.96
N GLY A 351 3.63 -0.47 -12.31
CA GLY A 351 3.37 0.16 -13.61
C GLY A 351 3.68 1.66 -13.61
N PHE A 352 4.46 2.15 -12.62
CA PHE A 352 4.85 3.55 -12.47
C PHE A 352 3.69 4.53 -12.36
N TYR A 353 2.52 4.06 -11.91
CA TYR A 353 1.32 4.89 -11.74
C TYR A 353 0.76 5.50 -13.02
N LEU A 354 1.29 5.14 -14.19
CA LEU A 354 0.70 5.46 -15.49
C LEU A 354 -0.44 4.50 -15.82
N GLY A 355 -1.38 4.92 -16.66
CA GLY A 355 -2.48 4.06 -17.08
C GLY A 355 -3.29 4.68 -18.21
N SER A 356 -4.54 4.27 -18.32
CA SER A 356 -5.52 4.95 -19.14
C SER A 356 -5.79 6.37 -18.63
N PRO A 357 -6.30 7.29 -19.45
CA PRO A 357 -6.70 8.63 -18.98
C PRO A 357 -7.65 8.59 -17.78
N GLU A 358 -8.55 7.60 -17.75
CA GLU A 358 -9.46 7.36 -16.63
C GLU A 358 -8.70 6.97 -15.35
N PHE A 359 -7.78 6.01 -15.44
CA PHE A 359 -6.96 5.57 -14.32
C PHE A 359 -6.16 6.71 -13.69
N GLU A 360 -5.51 7.52 -14.53
CA GLU A 360 -4.73 8.68 -14.08
C GLU A 360 -5.62 9.79 -13.49
N ALA A 361 -6.80 10.00 -14.05
CA ALA A 361 -7.79 10.93 -13.50
C ALA A 361 -8.24 10.49 -12.10
N GLN A 362 -8.52 9.19 -11.90
CA GLN A 362 -8.93 8.65 -10.60
C GLN A 362 -7.85 8.82 -9.53
N ILE A 363 -6.56 8.69 -9.86
CA ILE A 363 -5.45 8.96 -8.92
C ILE A 363 -5.46 10.45 -8.51
N LYS A 364 -5.57 11.37 -9.48
CA LYS A 364 -5.66 12.82 -9.19
C LYS A 364 -6.88 13.15 -8.36
N ASP A 365 -8.03 12.60 -8.71
CA ASP A 365 -9.29 12.82 -8.01
C ASP A 365 -9.21 12.33 -6.57
N ARG A 366 -8.54 11.20 -6.30
CA ARG A 366 -8.32 10.72 -4.93
C ARG A 366 -7.51 11.71 -4.10
N ILE A 367 -6.45 12.30 -4.66
CA ILE A 367 -5.66 13.34 -3.98
C ILE A 367 -6.54 14.57 -3.69
N LEU A 368 -7.29 15.04 -4.68
CA LEU A 368 -8.19 16.19 -4.54
C LEU A 368 -9.32 15.94 -3.53
N GLN A 369 -9.89 14.75 -3.50
CA GLN A 369 -10.87 14.33 -2.48
C GLN A 369 -10.29 14.39 -1.07
N CYS A 370 -9.05 13.93 -0.88
CA CYS A 370 -8.38 14.01 0.42
C CYS A 370 -8.14 15.47 0.84
N LEU A 371 -7.68 16.33 -0.07
CA LEU A 371 -7.55 17.77 0.19
C LEU A 371 -8.89 18.39 0.58
N LYS A 372 -9.95 18.10 -0.17
CA LYS A 372 -11.31 18.58 0.11
C LYS A 372 -11.82 18.12 1.48
N ALA A 373 -11.63 16.85 1.82
CA ALA A 373 -12.04 16.28 3.12
C ALA A 373 -11.33 16.94 4.32
N LEU A 374 -10.09 17.40 4.10
CA LEU A 374 -9.29 18.12 5.09
C LEU A 374 -9.59 19.64 5.10
N GLY A 375 -10.23 20.18 4.07
CA GLY A 375 -10.38 21.63 3.87
C GLY A 375 -9.10 22.31 3.40
N PHE A 376 -8.21 21.57 2.72
CA PHE A 376 -6.93 22.08 2.23
C PHE A 376 -6.99 22.44 0.74
N ASN A 377 -6.04 23.26 0.33
CA ASN A 377 -5.81 23.58 -1.08
C ASN A 377 -4.47 22.98 -1.57
N ARG A 378 -4.17 23.15 -2.87
CA ARG A 378 -2.96 22.59 -3.48
C ARG A 378 -1.63 23.12 -2.91
N HIS A 379 -1.61 24.35 -2.33
CA HIS A 379 -0.45 24.90 -1.64
C HIS A 379 -0.20 24.27 -0.26
N GLN A 380 -1.02 23.31 0.11
CA GLN A 380 -0.89 22.50 1.34
C GLN A 380 -0.69 21.01 1.00
N LEU A 381 -0.17 20.72 -0.22
CA LEU A 381 0.07 19.39 -0.76
C LEU A 381 1.57 19.17 -0.96
N ASN A 382 2.13 18.16 -0.32
CA ASN A 382 3.48 17.67 -0.58
C ASN A 382 3.40 16.31 -1.27
N MET A 383 4.16 16.14 -2.36
CA MET A 383 4.23 14.90 -3.12
C MET A 383 5.61 14.27 -2.94
N SER A 384 5.67 12.95 -2.84
CA SER A 384 6.95 12.28 -2.57
C SER A 384 7.00 10.83 -3.05
N GLY A 385 8.22 10.34 -3.22
CA GLY A 385 8.52 8.95 -3.58
C GLY A 385 10.03 8.71 -3.62
N ILE A 386 10.40 7.44 -3.66
CA ILE A 386 11.78 6.99 -3.90
C ILE A 386 11.75 6.05 -5.11
N SER A 387 12.78 6.08 -5.98
CA SER A 387 12.89 5.19 -7.13
C SER A 387 11.62 5.24 -8.00
N ALA A 388 10.98 4.12 -8.29
CA ALA A 388 9.76 4.07 -9.11
C ALA A 388 8.64 5.00 -8.62
N GLY A 389 8.51 5.22 -7.32
CA GLY A 389 7.52 6.14 -6.74
C GLY A 389 7.76 7.61 -7.09
N THR A 390 8.99 7.97 -7.51
CA THR A 390 9.33 9.34 -7.92
C THR A 390 8.59 9.76 -9.17
N PHE A 391 8.34 8.81 -10.08
CA PHE A 391 7.57 9.08 -11.29
C PHE A 391 6.18 9.59 -10.94
N GLY A 392 5.42 8.85 -10.13
CA GLY A 392 4.09 9.28 -9.70
C GLY A 392 4.12 10.62 -8.95
N ALA A 393 5.09 10.81 -8.06
CA ALA A 393 5.23 12.05 -7.30
C ALA A 393 5.48 13.28 -8.18
N MET A 394 6.38 13.16 -9.17
CA MET A 394 6.69 14.25 -10.10
C MET A 394 5.58 14.46 -11.12
N TYR A 395 5.05 13.38 -11.70
CA TYR A 395 4.03 13.42 -12.74
C TYR A 395 2.71 14.03 -12.26
N TYR A 396 2.18 13.56 -11.14
CA TYR A 396 0.94 14.11 -10.56
C TYR A 396 1.19 15.39 -9.77
N GLY A 397 2.33 15.52 -9.12
CA GLY A 397 2.67 16.72 -8.37
C GLY A 397 2.80 17.96 -9.24
N SER A 398 3.38 17.82 -10.43
CA SER A 398 3.45 18.91 -11.41
C SER A 398 2.07 19.31 -11.95
N GLN A 399 1.23 18.34 -12.31
CA GLN A 399 -0.12 18.58 -12.81
C GLN A 399 -1.02 19.26 -11.76
N LEU A 400 -0.86 18.89 -10.49
CA LEU A 400 -1.66 19.45 -9.39
C LEU A 400 -1.12 20.79 -8.86
N GLY A 401 0.09 21.21 -9.27
CA GLY A 401 0.73 22.41 -8.74
C GLY A 401 0.97 22.27 -7.24
N ALA A 402 1.59 21.16 -6.81
CA ALA A 402 1.84 20.87 -5.42
C ALA A 402 2.78 21.89 -4.77
N HIS A 403 2.64 22.14 -3.46
CA HIS A 403 3.53 23.01 -2.70
C HIS A 403 5.00 22.53 -2.75
N SER A 404 5.21 21.22 -2.60
CA SER A 404 6.53 20.63 -2.77
C SER A 404 6.47 19.24 -3.39
N ILE A 405 7.54 18.90 -4.13
CA ILE A 405 7.82 17.57 -4.67
C ILE A 405 9.16 17.14 -4.09
N ILE A 406 9.17 16.14 -3.20
CA ILE A 406 10.34 15.69 -2.45
C ILE A 406 10.64 14.25 -2.83
N VAL A 407 11.67 14.03 -3.67
CA VAL A 407 11.92 12.73 -4.29
C VAL A 407 13.36 12.27 -4.13
N GLY A 408 13.56 10.97 -4.11
CA GLY A 408 14.87 10.34 -4.07
C GLY A 408 15.07 9.36 -5.22
N LYS A 409 16.19 9.48 -5.94
CA LYS A 409 16.53 8.65 -7.10
C LYS A 409 15.47 8.73 -8.20
N PRO A 410 15.29 9.93 -8.79
CA PRO A 410 14.18 10.22 -9.70
C PRO A 410 14.29 9.42 -10.99
N LEU A 411 13.14 8.94 -11.46
CA LEU A 411 12.95 8.26 -12.74
C LEU A 411 11.89 9.03 -13.54
N ALA A 412 12.21 9.42 -14.77
CA ALA A 412 11.30 10.10 -15.69
C ALA A 412 11.34 9.48 -17.10
N ASN A 413 12.50 9.00 -17.52
CA ASN A 413 12.72 8.43 -18.85
C ASN A 413 12.46 6.93 -18.84
N LEU A 414 11.19 6.52 -18.61
CA LEU A 414 10.84 5.11 -18.41
C LEU A 414 11.15 4.21 -19.61
N GLY A 415 11.11 4.75 -20.82
CA GLY A 415 11.54 4.04 -22.02
C GLY A 415 13.03 3.70 -22.00
N ASP A 416 13.87 4.64 -21.57
CA ASP A 416 15.31 4.43 -21.40
C ASP A 416 15.60 3.45 -20.26
N VAL A 417 14.89 3.58 -19.12
CA VAL A 417 14.97 2.62 -18.00
C VAL A 417 14.72 1.20 -18.48
N ALA A 418 13.63 1.00 -19.22
CA ALA A 418 13.25 -0.31 -19.74
C ALA A 418 14.25 -0.84 -20.78
N GLN A 419 14.82 0.03 -21.61
CA GLN A 419 15.83 -0.38 -22.61
C GLN A 419 17.18 -0.72 -21.97
N ARG A 420 17.59 0.00 -20.93
CA ARG A 420 18.86 -0.24 -20.21
C ARG A 420 18.88 -1.58 -19.50
N GLU A 421 17.75 -2.07 -19.07
CA GLU A 421 17.62 -3.38 -18.41
C GLU A 421 18.28 -4.49 -19.23
N GLN A 422 18.08 -4.49 -20.55
CA GLN A 422 18.68 -5.50 -21.42
C GLN A 422 20.19 -5.34 -21.64
N SER A 423 20.69 -4.10 -21.64
CA SER A 423 22.08 -3.80 -22.06
C SER A 423 23.04 -3.59 -20.90
N VAL A 424 22.56 -3.10 -19.77
CA VAL A 424 23.40 -2.68 -18.64
C VAL A 424 23.10 -3.47 -17.36
N ARG A 425 21.88 -3.92 -17.17
CA ARG A 425 21.39 -4.49 -15.90
C ARG A 425 20.61 -5.78 -16.06
N TYR A 426 21.00 -6.61 -16.99
CA TYR A 426 20.32 -7.86 -17.29
C TYR A 426 19.90 -8.64 -16.03
N GLY A 427 18.62 -8.93 -15.92
CA GLY A 427 18.02 -9.74 -14.85
C GLY A 427 17.88 -9.01 -13.49
N THR A 428 18.17 -7.71 -13.39
CA THR A 428 18.04 -6.98 -12.12
C THR A 428 16.64 -6.38 -11.90
N PHE A 429 15.96 -6.02 -13.00
CA PHE A 429 14.58 -5.55 -12.99
C PHE A 429 13.82 -6.15 -14.18
N PRO A 430 13.49 -7.45 -14.13
CA PRO A 430 13.08 -8.24 -15.30
C PRO A 430 11.79 -7.76 -15.95
N THR A 431 10.93 -7.02 -15.25
CA THR A 431 9.68 -6.50 -15.79
C THR A 431 9.76 -5.08 -16.36
N SER A 432 10.93 -4.46 -16.38
CA SER A 432 11.06 -3.12 -16.95
C SER A 432 10.67 -3.06 -18.43
N LEU A 433 10.88 -4.14 -19.18
CA LEU A 433 10.42 -4.28 -20.57
C LEU A 433 8.90 -4.34 -20.69
N ASP A 434 8.22 -4.92 -19.72
CA ASP A 434 6.76 -5.00 -19.70
C ASP A 434 6.13 -3.63 -19.47
N VAL A 435 6.83 -2.70 -18.81
CA VAL A 435 6.42 -1.30 -18.68
C VAL A 435 6.22 -0.65 -20.06
N ILE A 436 7.10 -0.95 -21.04
CA ILE A 436 6.93 -0.47 -22.42
C ILE A 436 5.65 -1.04 -23.03
N ASN A 437 5.44 -2.35 -22.91
CA ASN A 437 4.26 -3.02 -23.46
C ASN A 437 2.97 -2.57 -22.77
N LEU A 438 3.01 -2.37 -21.46
CA LEU A 438 1.87 -1.89 -20.67
C LEU A 438 1.39 -0.49 -21.12
N HIS A 439 2.33 0.42 -21.45
CA HIS A 439 2.02 1.84 -21.66
C HIS A 439 2.13 2.31 -23.11
N THR A 440 2.38 1.42 -24.06
CA THR A 440 2.41 1.77 -25.48
C THR A 440 1.28 1.12 -26.25
N SER A 441 0.65 1.89 -27.14
CA SER A 441 -0.42 1.36 -27.99
C SER A 441 0.10 0.34 -29.01
N ARG A 442 -0.76 -0.56 -29.47
CA ARG A 442 -0.42 -1.55 -30.53
C ARG A 442 0.16 -0.88 -31.77
N ALA A 443 -0.28 0.33 -32.14
CA ALA A 443 0.26 1.07 -33.27
C ALA A 443 1.73 1.47 -33.03
N VAL A 444 2.07 1.93 -31.84
CA VAL A 444 3.44 2.29 -31.45
C VAL A 444 4.31 1.03 -31.35
N GLN A 445 3.78 -0.07 -30.82
CA GLN A 445 4.47 -1.37 -30.77
C GLN A 445 4.85 -1.89 -32.16
N LYS A 446 3.93 -1.77 -33.14
CA LYS A 446 4.20 -2.11 -34.55
C LYS A 446 5.29 -1.26 -35.19
N ALA A 447 5.46 -0.02 -34.76
CA ALA A 447 6.55 0.86 -35.24
C ALA A 447 7.92 0.51 -34.67
N GLY A 448 7.99 -0.44 -33.73
CA GLY A 448 9.21 -1.01 -33.19
C GLY A 448 9.73 -0.31 -31.93
N ARG A 449 10.72 -0.95 -31.30
CA ARG A 449 11.23 -0.59 -29.98
C ARG A 449 11.64 0.88 -29.83
N LYS A 450 12.34 1.47 -30.80
CA LYS A 450 12.75 2.89 -30.74
C LYS A 450 11.54 3.83 -30.62
N ALA A 451 10.45 3.54 -31.33
CA ALA A 451 9.21 4.31 -31.23
C ALA A 451 8.56 4.16 -29.86
N MET A 452 8.55 2.95 -29.32
CA MET A 452 8.01 2.66 -27.99
C MET A 452 8.78 3.41 -26.89
N VAL A 453 10.12 3.33 -26.91
CA VAL A 453 11.00 4.04 -25.96
C VAL A 453 10.75 5.56 -26.03
N LYS A 454 10.76 6.13 -27.25
CA LYS A 454 10.51 7.56 -27.45
C LYS A 454 9.13 7.98 -26.93
N ALA A 455 8.09 7.23 -27.24
CA ALA A 455 6.73 7.55 -26.83
C ALA A 455 6.58 7.51 -25.29
N LEU A 456 7.21 6.53 -24.64
CA LEU A 456 7.13 6.40 -23.18
C LEU A 456 7.92 7.49 -22.44
N ASN A 457 9.12 7.87 -22.94
CA ASN A 457 9.87 9.01 -22.38
C ASN A 457 9.11 10.32 -22.58
N ALA A 458 8.57 10.55 -23.79
CA ALA A 458 7.83 11.78 -24.11
C ALA A 458 6.63 12.01 -23.19
N ARG A 459 5.95 10.95 -22.76
CA ARG A 459 4.75 11.04 -21.94
C ARG A 459 4.95 11.81 -20.62
N PHE A 460 6.10 11.65 -19.97
CA PHE A 460 6.42 12.42 -18.77
C PHE A 460 6.67 13.89 -19.11
N TRP A 461 7.57 14.14 -20.06
CA TRP A 461 8.04 15.50 -20.36
C TRP A 461 6.97 16.36 -21.00
N GLU A 462 6.19 15.82 -21.94
CA GLU A 462 5.05 16.54 -22.55
C GLU A 462 4.04 17.00 -21.51
N THR A 463 3.78 16.18 -20.48
CA THR A 463 2.91 16.55 -19.36
C THR A 463 3.56 17.59 -18.46
N PHE A 464 4.82 17.37 -18.09
CA PHE A 464 5.59 18.25 -17.21
C PHE A 464 5.75 19.66 -17.81
N ASP A 465 6.00 19.76 -19.11
CA ASP A 465 6.21 21.02 -19.81
C ASP A 465 4.95 21.90 -19.88
N GLN A 466 3.78 21.30 -19.74
CA GLN A 466 2.50 22.03 -19.76
C GLN A 466 2.08 22.54 -18.38
N THR A 467 2.77 22.20 -17.31
CA THR A 467 2.39 22.54 -15.92
C THR A 467 3.00 23.87 -15.48
N ASN A 468 2.39 24.53 -14.47
CA ASN A 468 3.01 25.67 -13.79
C ASN A 468 3.63 25.21 -12.48
N LEU A 469 4.93 25.46 -12.32
CA LEU A 469 5.72 25.06 -11.16
C LEU A 469 6.32 26.22 -10.37
N ASP A 470 6.01 27.48 -10.70
CA ASP A 470 6.65 28.64 -10.10
C ASP A 470 6.47 28.75 -8.58
N ALA A 471 5.37 28.19 -8.06
CA ALA A 471 5.09 28.12 -6.62
C ALA A 471 5.48 26.78 -5.99
N THR A 472 6.12 25.87 -6.75
CA THR A 472 6.46 24.52 -6.28
C THR A 472 7.93 24.45 -5.86
N ALA A 473 8.20 23.83 -4.71
CA ALA A 473 9.58 23.47 -4.32
C ALA A 473 9.91 22.06 -4.82
N LEU A 474 10.90 21.94 -5.71
CA LEU A 474 11.43 20.67 -6.21
C LEU A 474 12.68 20.28 -5.42
N MET A 475 12.60 19.22 -4.63
CA MET A 475 13.68 18.73 -3.78
C MET A 475 14.05 17.32 -4.20
N LEU A 476 15.23 17.14 -4.75
CA LEU A 476 15.66 15.86 -5.32
C LEU A 476 17.00 15.41 -4.75
N THR A 477 17.15 14.12 -4.43
CA THR A 477 18.44 13.47 -4.32
C THR A 477 18.59 12.46 -5.46
N TYR A 478 19.72 12.42 -6.11
CA TYR A 478 20.00 11.57 -7.27
C TYR A 478 21.35 10.87 -7.11
N MET A 479 21.47 9.72 -7.77
CA MET A 479 22.75 9.00 -7.82
C MET A 479 23.57 9.50 -9.00
N ARG A 480 24.87 9.79 -8.76
CA ARG A 480 25.74 10.31 -9.82
C ARG A 480 26.10 9.29 -10.89
N GLN A 481 26.10 8.02 -10.52
CA GLN A 481 26.33 6.87 -11.40
C GLN A 481 25.04 6.05 -11.54
N ASP A 482 23.87 6.72 -11.60
CA ASP A 482 22.59 6.03 -11.71
C ASP A 482 22.56 5.18 -12.98
N ASP A 483 22.32 3.89 -12.82
CA ASP A 483 22.28 2.91 -13.91
C ASP A 483 20.86 2.64 -14.41
N TYR A 484 19.83 3.28 -13.79
CA TYR A 484 18.45 3.28 -14.30
C TYR A 484 18.17 4.52 -15.15
N ASP A 485 18.30 5.72 -14.58
CA ASP A 485 18.02 6.99 -15.26
C ASP A 485 19.01 8.06 -14.81
N ASP A 486 20.18 8.06 -15.42
CA ASP A 486 21.28 9.01 -15.13
C ASP A 486 20.99 10.44 -15.60
N LYS A 487 19.96 10.63 -16.41
CA LYS A 487 19.66 11.91 -17.07
C LYS A 487 18.57 12.70 -16.38
N THR A 488 17.67 12.07 -15.62
CA THR A 488 16.45 12.72 -15.11
C THR A 488 16.72 14.05 -14.43
N TYR A 489 17.76 14.16 -13.58
CA TYR A 489 18.06 15.43 -12.90
C TYR A 489 18.52 16.52 -13.90
N HIS A 490 19.36 16.17 -14.86
CA HIS A 490 19.81 17.09 -15.91
C HIS A 490 18.66 17.50 -16.83
N ASP A 491 17.89 16.52 -17.32
CA ASP A 491 16.74 16.75 -18.19
C ASP A 491 15.70 17.65 -17.52
N LEU A 492 15.44 17.45 -16.21
CA LEU A 492 14.57 18.32 -15.44
C LEU A 492 15.00 19.79 -15.51
N LEU A 493 16.30 20.08 -15.31
CA LEU A 493 16.82 21.44 -15.38
C LEU A 493 16.72 22.02 -16.80
N VAL A 494 16.97 21.20 -17.82
CA VAL A 494 16.84 21.59 -19.25
C VAL A 494 15.39 21.95 -19.57
N HIS A 495 14.42 21.09 -19.20
CA HIS A 495 13.00 21.35 -19.44
C HIS A 495 12.48 22.59 -18.69
N LEU A 496 12.92 22.81 -17.45
CA LEU A 496 12.60 24.02 -16.70
C LEU A 496 13.11 25.28 -17.42
N ALA A 497 14.37 25.25 -17.89
CA ALA A 497 14.96 26.38 -18.62
C ALA A 497 14.26 26.64 -19.96
N GLN A 498 13.98 25.57 -20.74
CA GLN A 498 13.31 25.68 -22.04
C GLN A 498 11.87 26.21 -21.95
N THR A 499 11.16 25.86 -20.86
CA THR A 499 9.77 26.27 -20.64
C THR A 499 9.65 27.57 -19.82
N GLY A 500 10.78 28.18 -19.42
CA GLY A 500 10.79 29.44 -18.67
C GLY A 500 10.18 29.33 -17.28
N LYS A 501 10.24 28.16 -16.64
CA LYS A 501 9.72 27.91 -15.29
C LYS A 501 10.82 28.09 -14.25
N HIS A 502 10.50 28.68 -13.13
CA HIS A 502 11.45 29.03 -12.08
C HIS A 502 11.05 28.50 -10.69
N PRO A 503 10.79 27.18 -10.53
CA PRO A 503 10.54 26.61 -9.21
C PRO A 503 11.78 26.74 -8.31
N TYR A 504 11.57 26.66 -7.00
CA TYR A 504 12.69 26.52 -6.09
C TYR A 504 13.26 25.10 -6.16
N VAL A 505 14.49 24.94 -6.67
CA VAL A 505 15.10 23.62 -6.87
C VAL A 505 16.23 23.36 -5.88
N ILE A 506 16.17 22.24 -5.16
CA ILE A 506 17.27 21.67 -4.38
C ILE A 506 17.65 20.33 -4.96
N GLY A 507 18.86 20.21 -5.51
CA GLY A 507 19.46 18.95 -5.97
C GLY A 507 20.60 18.50 -5.07
N ARG A 508 20.64 17.21 -4.70
CA ARG A 508 21.75 16.60 -3.98
C ARG A 508 22.20 15.32 -4.67
N GLY A 509 23.41 15.36 -5.27
CA GLY A 509 24.05 14.16 -5.81
C GLY A 509 24.66 13.31 -4.70
N LEU A 510 24.39 12.00 -4.77
CA LEU A 510 25.03 10.95 -3.98
C LEU A 510 25.90 10.09 -4.90
N ASP A 511 27.01 9.59 -4.39
CA ASP A 511 27.86 8.68 -5.17
C ASP A 511 27.30 7.26 -5.11
N GLY A 512 27.37 6.52 -6.22
CA GLY A 512 26.91 5.15 -6.37
C GLY A 512 25.85 4.97 -7.46
N HIS A 513 25.43 3.72 -7.63
CA HIS A 513 24.38 3.29 -8.56
C HIS A 513 22.99 3.42 -7.96
N HIS A 514 21.94 3.14 -8.74
CA HIS A 514 20.54 3.33 -8.32
C HIS A 514 20.21 2.63 -7.01
N ASN A 515 20.70 1.42 -6.80
CA ASN A 515 20.38 0.65 -5.59
C ASN A 515 21.26 0.95 -4.37
N ASP A 516 22.28 1.82 -4.52
CA ASP A 516 23.15 2.24 -3.43
C ASP A 516 22.52 3.37 -2.59
N GLY A 517 23.05 3.64 -1.40
CA GLY A 517 22.72 4.83 -0.60
C GLY A 517 21.24 4.95 -0.19
N PHE A 518 20.52 3.86 0.03
CA PHE A 518 19.09 3.91 0.41
C PHE A 518 18.87 4.66 1.74
N ASN A 519 19.70 4.39 2.75
CA ASN A 519 19.57 5.04 4.05
C ASN A 519 19.86 6.55 4.00
N GLU A 520 20.83 6.96 3.21
CA GLU A 520 21.18 8.35 2.97
C GLU A 520 20.04 9.09 2.25
N THR A 521 19.48 8.47 1.22
CA THR A 521 18.31 8.97 0.49
C THR A 521 17.11 9.13 1.41
N ALA A 522 16.75 8.10 2.19
CA ALA A 522 15.62 8.12 3.12
C ALA A 522 15.83 9.16 4.25
N THR A 523 17.05 9.30 4.75
CA THR A 523 17.39 10.28 5.77
C THR A 523 17.28 11.70 5.24
N TRP A 524 17.77 11.93 4.01
CA TRP A 524 17.66 13.23 3.36
C TRP A 524 16.19 13.57 3.08
N LEU A 525 15.41 12.63 2.56
CA LEU A 525 13.97 12.80 2.31
C LEU A 525 13.24 13.24 3.58
N LYS A 526 13.45 12.52 4.70
CA LYS A 526 12.87 12.87 6.01
C LYS A 526 13.27 14.27 6.46
N LYS A 527 14.52 14.67 6.22
CA LYS A 527 15.01 16.01 6.56
C LYS A 527 14.26 17.08 5.75
N GLN A 528 14.08 16.87 4.43
CA GLN A 528 13.35 17.83 3.58
C GLN A 528 11.88 17.94 3.98
N PHE A 529 11.21 16.82 4.28
CA PHE A 529 9.86 16.86 4.83
C PHE A 529 9.77 17.75 6.08
N TRP A 530 10.67 17.55 7.04
CA TRP A 530 10.68 18.38 8.26
C TRP A 530 10.99 19.84 7.94
N THR A 531 11.92 20.12 7.04
CA THR A 531 12.23 21.50 6.62
C THR A 531 10.99 22.20 6.06
N VAL A 532 10.24 21.54 5.17
CA VAL A 532 9.00 22.09 4.60
C VAL A 532 7.93 22.25 5.67
N MET A 533 7.73 21.22 6.50
CA MET A 533 6.69 21.25 7.54
C MET A 533 6.95 22.30 8.63
N GLU A 534 8.21 22.50 9.02
CA GLU A 534 8.57 23.51 10.02
C GLU A 534 8.51 24.92 9.44
N ARG A 535 9.09 25.14 8.25
CA ARG A 535 9.18 26.45 7.62
C ARG A 535 7.83 26.97 7.13
N ASP A 536 7.04 26.10 6.46
CA ASP A 536 5.89 26.53 5.68
C ASP A 536 4.55 26.25 6.38
N PHE A 537 4.52 25.33 7.36
CA PHE A 537 3.30 24.88 8.04
C PHE A 537 3.36 24.97 9.57
N ASP A 538 4.37 25.64 10.13
CA ASP A 538 4.58 25.82 11.58
C ASP A 538 4.46 24.49 12.38
N ARG A 539 4.96 23.40 11.83
CA ARG A 539 4.98 22.10 12.49
C ARG A 539 6.31 21.87 13.19
N ARG A 540 6.26 21.49 14.46
CA ARG A 540 7.47 21.19 15.23
C ARG A 540 7.70 19.69 15.30
N LYS A 541 8.94 19.28 15.10
CA LYS A 541 9.39 17.93 15.38
C LYS A 541 9.20 17.64 16.86
N ARG A 542 8.37 16.65 17.17
CA ARG A 542 8.01 16.29 18.55
C ARG A 542 8.90 15.20 19.11
#